data_76dc661b1717142d985a11d94852cf27
#
_entry.id   76dc661b1717142d985a11d94852cf27
#
_cell.length_a   1.000
_cell.length_b   1.000
_cell.length_c   1.000
_cell.angle_alpha   90.00
_cell.angle_beta   90.00
_cell.angle_gamma   90.00
#
_symmetry.space_group_name_H-M   'P 1'
#
loop_
_entity.id
_entity.type
_entity.pdbx_description
1 polymer ?
#
loop_
_entity_poly.entity_id
_entity_poly.type
_entity_poly.pdbx_seq_one_letter_code
_entity_poly.pdbx_strand_id
1 'polypeptide(L)'
;PYFLALRQELPYSHKIGVLHARYNLSILSALLSFVMTLIWLGIHYLSITVPSISRFGIDISSIPIVIMYLFYTGLYVGVMIRTAKGLIQSKLLGYVCPILAILGAFMILYGGLTAANGVIYLIVSGLILVSGLALYQFVVCKKPKNSV
;
A
#
# COMPACT_ATOMS: atom_id res chain seq x y z
N PRO A 1 -10.48 -1.92 -1.09
CA PRO A 1 -10.99 -3.31 -1.16
C PRO A 1 -11.87 -3.57 -2.39
N TYR A 2 -12.68 -2.59 -2.84
CA TYR A 2 -13.62 -2.74 -3.95
C TYR A 2 -12.97 -3.28 -5.24
N PHE A 3 -11.90 -2.64 -5.72
CA PHE A 3 -11.20 -3.08 -6.95
C PHE A 3 -10.58 -4.47 -6.84
N LEU A 4 -10.10 -4.85 -5.65
CA LEU A 4 -9.61 -6.20 -5.39
C LEU A 4 -10.74 -7.22 -5.38
N ALA A 5 -11.93 -6.82 -4.90
CA ALA A 5 -13.12 -7.64 -4.96
C ALA A 5 -13.62 -7.86 -6.39
N LEU A 6 -13.58 -6.82 -7.25
CA LEU A 6 -13.89 -6.94 -8.68
C LEU A 6 -12.96 -7.92 -9.41
N ARG A 7 -11.68 -7.96 -9.03
CA ARG A 7 -10.70 -8.92 -9.56
C ARG A 7 -10.81 -10.30 -8.92
N GLN A 8 -11.76 -10.49 -8.00
CA GLN A 8 -11.93 -11.72 -7.25
C GLN A 8 -10.67 -12.16 -6.47
N GLU A 9 -9.83 -11.22 -6.07
CA GLU A 9 -8.59 -11.46 -5.32
C GLU A 9 -8.82 -11.49 -3.80
N LEU A 10 -10.03 -11.17 -3.34
CA LEU A 10 -10.41 -11.21 -1.92
C LEU A 10 -11.34 -12.39 -1.61
N PRO A 11 -11.24 -12.97 -0.41
CA PRO A 11 -12.27 -13.86 0.09
C PRO A 11 -13.61 -13.10 0.17
N TYR A 12 -14.72 -13.77 -0.16
CA TYR A 12 -16.07 -13.17 -0.23
C TYR A 12 -16.19 -11.98 -1.24
N SER A 13 -15.37 -11.96 -2.29
CA SER A 13 -15.35 -10.90 -3.31
C SER A 13 -16.73 -10.59 -3.89
N HIS A 14 -17.59 -11.61 -4.08
CA HIS A 14 -18.95 -11.45 -4.59
C HIS A 14 -19.86 -10.59 -3.69
N LYS A 15 -19.61 -10.55 -2.37
CA LYS A 15 -20.35 -9.68 -1.44
C LYS A 15 -19.73 -8.27 -1.35
N ILE A 16 -18.40 -8.20 -1.34
CA ILE A 16 -17.65 -6.92 -1.21
C ILE A 16 -17.76 -6.10 -2.50
N GLY A 17 -17.88 -6.74 -3.66
CA GLY A 17 -18.00 -6.09 -4.97
C GLY A 17 -19.39 -5.57 -5.32
N VAL A 18 -20.41 -5.83 -4.49
CA VAL A 18 -21.78 -5.36 -4.75
C VAL A 18 -21.88 -3.87 -4.49
N LEU A 19 -22.35 -3.13 -5.50
CA LEU A 19 -22.67 -1.71 -5.41
C LEU A 19 -24.10 -1.52 -4.89
N HIS A 20 -24.28 -0.62 -3.94
CA HIS A 20 -25.60 -0.25 -3.47
C HIS A 20 -26.30 0.60 -4.53
N ALA A 21 -27.49 0.20 -4.99
CA ALA A 21 -28.20 0.79 -6.11
C ALA A 21 -28.46 2.31 -5.98
N ARG A 22 -28.65 2.82 -4.76
CA ARG A 22 -28.93 4.24 -4.52
C ARG A 22 -27.69 5.13 -4.47
N TYR A 23 -26.56 4.59 -3.99
CA TYR A 23 -25.36 5.42 -3.71
C TYR A 23 -24.19 5.10 -4.64
N ASN A 24 -24.32 4.11 -5.52
CA ASN A 24 -23.23 3.60 -6.37
C ASN A 24 -21.92 3.32 -5.60
N LEU A 25 -22.05 2.98 -4.32
CA LEU A 25 -20.95 2.71 -3.39
C LEU A 25 -21.06 1.28 -2.86
N SER A 26 -19.93 0.60 -2.78
CA SER A 26 -19.85 -0.68 -2.07
C SER A 26 -19.76 -0.40 -0.56
N ILE A 27 -20.89 -0.49 0.14
CA ILE A 27 -20.97 -0.22 1.58
C ILE A 27 -20.07 -1.19 2.36
N LEU A 28 -20.03 -2.46 1.98
CA LEU A 28 -19.22 -3.46 2.65
C LEU A 28 -17.71 -3.19 2.48
N SER A 29 -17.30 -2.70 1.31
CA SER A 29 -15.92 -2.28 1.07
C SER A 29 -15.53 -1.05 1.91
N ALA A 30 -16.43 -0.08 2.03
CA ALA A 30 -16.23 1.09 2.87
C ALA A 30 -16.13 0.72 4.36
N LEU A 31 -17.05 -0.15 4.82
CA LEU A 31 -17.03 -0.65 6.20
C LEU A 31 -15.73 -1.42 6.52
N LEU A 32 -15.28 -2.26 5.60
CA LEU A 32 -14.01 -2.98 5.76
C LEU A 32 -12.83 -2.01 5.88
N SER A 33 -12.77 -0.98 5.03
CA SER A 33 -11.73 0.06 5.12
C SER A 33 -11.80 0.81 6.43
N PHE A 34 -13.00 1.16 6.88
CA PHE A 34 -13.21 1.85 8.15
C PHE A 34 -12.73 1.01 9.35
N VAL A 35 -13.09 -0.27 9.40
CA VAL A 35 -12.64 -1.19 10.46
C VAL A 35 -11.11 -1.30 10.47
N MET A 36 -10.48 -1.44 9.30
CA MET A 36 -9.02 -1.47 9.22
C MET A 36 -8.37 -0.18 9.72
N THR A 37 -8.97 0.98 9.42
CA THR A 37 -8.50 2.27 9.92
C THR A 37 -8.65 2.37 11.43
N LEU A 38 -9.76 1.89 12.01
CA LEU A 38 -9.96 1.87 13.46
C LEU A 38 -8.95 0.96 14.17
N ILE A 39 -8.66 -0.22 13.60
CA ILE A 39 -7.64 -1.12 14.15
C ILE A 39 -6.28 -0.41 14.18
N TRP A 40 -5.91 0.25 13.06
CA TRP A 40 -4.65 0.98 12.97
C TRP A 40 -4.58 2.15 13.97
N LEU A 41 -5.66 2.89 14.11
CA LEU A 41 -5.79 3.97 15.10
C LEU A 41 -5.64 3.45 16.53
N GLY A 42 -6.25 2.30 16.83
CA GLY A 42 -6.11 1.62 18.13
C GLY A 42 -4.66 1.23 18.43
N ILE A 43 -3.96 0.65 17.45
CA ILE A 43 -2.54 0.29 17.58
C ILE A 43 -1.69 1.56 17.81
N HIS A 44 -1.95 2.63 17.07
CA HIS A 44 -1.26 3.91 17.24
C HIS A 44 -1.50 4.51 18.61
N TYR A 45 -2.75 4.51 19.09
CA TYR A 45 -3.09 4.98 20.45
C TYR A 45 -2.37 4.17 21.53
N LEU A 46 -2.34 2.85 21.41
CA LEU A 46 -1.60 1.99 22.35
C LEU A 46 -0.10 2.26 22.32
N SER A 47 0.48 2.56 21.17
CA SER A 47 1.92 2.86 21.08
C SER A 47 2.32 4.14 21.79
N ILE A 48 1.40 5.10 21.93
CA ILE A 48 1.66 6.37 22.62
C ILE A 48 1.38 6.23 24.12
N THR A 49 0.31 5.52 24.48
CA THR A 49 -0.18 5.48 25.88
C THR A 49 0.52 4.44 26.73
N VAL A 50 1.04 3.35 26.16
CA VAL A 50 1.71 2.28 26.93
C VAL A 50 3.17 2.64 27.15
N PRO A 51 3.62 2.89 28.40
CA PRO A 51 4.98 3.34 28.68
C PRO A 51 6.08 2.37 28.22
N SER A 52 5.77 1.08 28.20
CA SER A 52 6.70 0.04 27.74
C SER A 52 6.99 0.13 26.24
N ILE A 53 6.04 0.59 25.46
CA ILE A 53 6.14 0.73 23.98
C ILE A 53 6.66 2.12 23.63
N SER A 54 6.17 3.17 24.31
CA SER A 54 6.57 4.55 24.04
C SER A 54 8.05 4.81 24.33
N ARG A 55 8.66 4.04 25.27
CA ARG A 55 10.11 4.11 25.56
C ARG A 55 10.99 3.78 24.35
N PHE A 56 10.50 3.00 23.40
CA PHE A 56 11.25 2.69 22.17
C PHE A 56 11.23 3.84 21.17
N GLY A 57 10.42 4.89 21.40
CA GLY A 57 10.31 6.05 20.50
C GLY A 57 9.88 5.67 19.08
N ILE A 58 9.17 4.53 18.94
CA ILE A 58 8.74 4.04 17.64
C ILE A 58 7.44 4.75 17.26
N ASP A 59 7.50 5.58 16.22
CA ASP A 59 6.32 6.16 15.61
C ASP A 59 5.73 5.18 14.58
N ILE A 60 4.70 4.46 14.99
CA ILE A 60 4.02 3.46 14.15
C ILE A 60 3.40 4.11 12.91
N SER A 61 3.09 5.41 12.94
CA SER A 61 2.52 6.14 11.80
C SER A 61 3.52 6.28 10.64
N SER A 62 4.81 6.19 10.91
CA SER A 62 5.87 6.25 9.89
C SER A 62 5.91 4.99 9.01
N ILE A 63 5.47 3.83 9.51
CA ILE A 63 5.50 2.56 8.75
C ILE A 63 4.65 2.62 7.45
N PRO A 64 3.37 3.03 7.49
CA PRO A 64 2.57 3.18 6.28
C PRO A 64 3.17 4.17 5.28
N ILE A 65 3.79 5.24 5.78
CA ILE A 65 4.43 6.26 4.92
C ILE A 65 5.57 5.62 4.12
N VAL A 66 6.47 4.89 4.78
CA VAL A 66 7.58 4.19 4.12
C VAL A 66 7.05 3.19 3.07
N ILE A 67 6.05 2.38 3.43
CA ILE A 67 5.42 1.42 2.51
C ILE A 67 4.85 2.12 1.28
N MET A 68 4.11 3.22 1.48
CA MET A 68 3.51 3.99 0.38
C MET A 68 4.56 4.54 -0.58
N TYR A 69 5.65 5.12 -0.07
CA TYR A 69 6.72 5.65 -0.94
C TYR A 69 7.49 4.56 -1.68
N LEU A 70 7.68 3.38 -1.09
CA LEU A 70 8.22 2.22 -1.80
C LEU A 70 7.32 1.79 -2.96
N PHE A 71 6.00 1.71 -2.74
CA PHE A 71 5.05 1.41 -3.81
C PHE A 71 5.02 2.48 -4.89
N TYR A 72 5.02 3.75 -4.52
CA TYR A 72 5.05 4.85 -5.49
C TYR A 72 6.31 4.83 -6.35
N THR A 73 7.47 4.54 -5.75
CA THR A 73 8.71 4.37 -6.52
C THR A 73 8.57 3.27 -7.56
N GLY A 74 7.99 2.12 -7.20
CA GLY A 74 7.70 1.04 -8.15
C GLY A 74 6.73 1.45 -9.26
N LEU A 75 5.68 2.22 -8.94
CA LEU A 75 4.75 2.76 -9.92
C LEU A 75 5.42 3.74 -10.89
N TYR A 76 6.27 4.63 -10.40
CA TYR A 76 6.98 5.59 -11.25
C TYR A 76 7.95 4.89 -12.23
N VAL A 77 8.66 3.87 -11.76
CA VAL A 77 9.47 3.01 -12.63
C VAL A 77 8.58 2.31 -13.68
N GLY A 78 7.44 1.81 -13.29
CA GLY A 78 6.45 1.21 -14.19
C GLY A 78 5.96 2.17 -15.28
N VAL A 79 5.73 3.45 -14.94
CA VAL A 79 5.40 4.51 -15.91
C VAL A 79 6.54 4.73 -16.89
N MET A 80 7.79 4.81 -16.42
CA MET A 80 8.95 5.00 -17.27
C MET A 80 9.12 3.83 -18.27
N ILE A 81 8.93 2.58 -17.81
CA ILE A 81 8.98 1.39 -18.68
C ILE A 81 7.88 1.46 -19.77
N ARG A 82 6.66 1.88 -19.41
CA ARG A 82 5.55 2.02 -20.38
C ARG A 82 5.84 3.13 -21.38
N THR A 83 6.47 4.21 -20.98
CA THR A 83 6.92 5.29 -21.85
C THR A 83 7.98 4.80 -22.84
N ALA A 84 8.96 4.00 -22.37
CA ALA A 84 9.97 3.37 -23.22
C ALA A 84 9.36 2.43 -24.27
N LYS A 85 8.21 1.80 -23.97
CA LYS A 85 7.44 0.96 -24.91
C LYS A 85 6.54 1.78 -25.86
N GLY A 86 6.59 3.11 -25.82
CA GLY A 86 5.79 3.98 -26.69
C GLY A 86 4.31 4.11 -26.31
N LEU A 87 3.88 3.57 -25.17
CA LEU A 87 2.49 3.65 -24.70
C LEU A 87 2.10 5.04 -24.19
N ILE A 88 3.10 5.85 -23.80
CA ILE A 88 2.90 7.23 -23.34
C ILE A 88 3.67 8.15 -24.28
N GLN A 89 2.95 8.99 -25.03
CA GLN A 89 3.53 9.84 -26.08
C GLN A 89 4.30 11.06 -25.51
N SER A 90 3.89 11.58 -24.34
CA SER A 90 4.52 12.73 -23.74
C SER A 90 5.78 12.34 -22.98
N LYS A 91 6.95 12.78 -23.46
CA LYS A 91 8.24 12.53 -22.79
C LYS A 91 8.34 13.23 -21.43
N LEU A 92 7.68 14.38 -21.29
CA LEU A 92 7.66 15.13 -20.01
C LEU A 92 6.90 14.36 -18.94
N LEU A 93 5.69 13.87 -19.24
CA LEU A 93 4.89 13.08 -18.29
C LEU A 93 5.46 11.68 -18.07
N GLY A 94 6.15 11.12 -19.06
CA GLY A 94 6.66 9.77 -19.00
C GLY A 94 8.04 9.60 -18.34
N TYR A 95 8.86 10.64 -18.33
CA TYR A 95 10.21 10.60 -17.75
C TYR A 95 10.45 11.68 -16.71
N VAL A 96 10.18 12.95 -17.05
CA VAL A 96 10.54 14.07 -16.15
C VAL A 96 9.74 14.02 -14.85
N CYS A 97 8.42 13.87 -14.94
CA CYS A 97 7.58 13.79 -13.74
C CYS A 97 7.90 12.57 -12.86
N PRO A 98 8.05 11.35 -13.38
CA PRO A 98 8.45 10.21 -12.55
C PRO A 98 9.83 10.36 -11.91
N ILE A 99 10.82 10.94 -12.60
CA ILE A 99 12.15 11.18 -12.03
C ILE A 99 12.06 12.16 -10.85
N LEU A 100 11.36 13.28 -11.01
CA LEU A 100 11.16 14.23 -9.92
C LEU A 100 10.40 13.62 -8.75
N ALA A 101 9.41 12.80 -9.02
CA ALA A 101 8.65 12.08 -8.00
C ALA A 101 9.50 11.06 -7.24
N ILE A 102 10.39 10.33 -7.94
CA ILE A 102 11.37 9.41 -7.33
C ILE A 102 12.36 10.18 -6.45
N LEU A 103 12.88 11.32 -6.91
CA LEU A 103 13.76 12.17 -6.08
C LEU A 103 13.06 12.62 -4.81
N GLY A 104 11.80 13.07 -4.89
CA GLY A 104 11.00 13.43 -3.72
C GLY A 104 10.76 12.25 -2.77
N ALA A 105 10.45 11.07 -3.33
CA ALA A 105 10.31 9.84 -2.54
C ALA A 105 11.61 9.46 -1.82
N PHE A 106 12.75 9.58 -2.49
CA PHE A 106 14.07 9.35 -1.87
C PHE A 106 14.37 10.31 -0.73
N MET A 107 14.03 11.59 -0.87
CA MET A 107 14.21 12.58 0.21
C MET A 107 13.40 12.19 1.46
N ILE A 108 12.15 11.76 1.28
CA ILE A 108 11.29 11.36 2.39
C ILE A 108 11.79 10.05 3.02
N LEU A 109 12.18 9.07 2.22
CA LEU A 109 12.76 7.82 2.72
C LEU A 109 14.08 8.06 3.46
N TYR A 110 14.94 8.95 2.95
CA TYR A 110 16.19 9.33 3.60
C TYR A 110 15.92 10.04 4.95
N GLY A 111 14.96 10.98 4.98
CA GLY A 111 14.55 11.62 6.23
C GLY A 111 13.99 10.61 7.25
N GLY A 112 13.22 9.63 6.78
CA GLY A 112 12.74 8.54 7.63
C GLY A 112 13.86 7.64 8.15
N LEU A 113 14.91 7.39 7.35
CA LEU A 113 16.07 6.57 7.74
C LEU A 113 16.98 7.25 8.75
N THR A 114 17.13 8.55 8.67
CA THR A 114 17.94 9.34 9.61
C THR A 114 17.22 9.61 10.94
N ALA A 115 15.93 9.32 11.03
CA ALA A 115 15.19 9.33 12.30
C ALA A 115 15.72 8.26 13.25
N ALA A 116 15.56 8.47 14.57
CA ALA A 116 16.14 7.64 15.62
C ALA A 116 15.90 6.12 15.48
N ASN A 117 14.83 5.70 14.80
CA ASN A 117 14.47 4.28 14.59
C ASN A 117 14.24 3.93 13.09
N GLY A 118 14.82 4.69 12.17
CA GLY A 118 14.57 4.57 10.73
C GLY A 118 14.84 3.19 10.16
N VAL A 119 15.89 2.52 10.63
CA VAL A 119 16.24 1.14 10.21
C VAL A 119 15.14 0.14 10.61
N ILE A 120 14.55 0.30 11.81
CA ILE A 120 13.45 -0.55 12.28
C ILE A 120 12.23 -0.37 11.37
N TYR A 121 11.89 0.86 10.99
CA TYR A 121 10.78 1.13 10.07
C TYR A 121 10.97 0.46 8.72
N LEU A 122 12.18 0.48 8.17
CA LEU A 122 12.50 -0.20 6.91
C LEU A 122 12.36 -1.72 7.03
N ILE A 123 12.90 -2.32 8.08
CA ILE A 123 12.82 -3.78 8.30
C ILE A 123 11.35 -4.20 8.42
N VAL A 124 10.58 -3.53 9.27
CA VAL A 124 9.15 -3.84 9.48
C VAL A 124 8.36 -3.64 8.19
N SER A 125 8.58 -2.53 7.47
CA SER A 125 7.93 -2.28 6.19
C SER A 125 8.29 -3.34 5.14
N GLY A 126 9.55 -3.75 5.08
CA GLY A 126 10.01 -4.84 4.22
C GLY A 126 9.35 -6.17 4.54
N LEU A 127 9.25 -6.53 5.82
CA LEU A 127 8.55 -7.75 6.25
C LEU A 127 7.07 -7.73 5.88
N ILE A 128 6.39 -6.59 6.05
CA ILE A 128 4.98 -6.44 5.64
C ILE A 128 4.84 -6.60 4.12
N LEU A 129 5.73 -6.02 3.33
CA LEU A 129 5.71 -6.15 1.87
C LEU A 129 5.95 -7.59 1.42
N VAL A 130 6.94 -8.27 1.99
CA VAL A 130 7.26 -9.67 1.67
C VAL A 130 6.09 -10.58 2.06
N SER A 131 5.52 -10.39 3.24
CA SER A 131 4.35 -11.17 3.69
C SER A 131 3.13 -10.92 2.79
N GLY A 132 2.89 -9.68 2.37
CA GLY A 132 1.84 -9.33 1.42
C GLY A 132 2.03 -9.97 0.05
N LEU A 133 3.26 -9.98 -0.48
CA LEU A 133 3.61 -10.65 -1.74
C LEU A 133 3.45 -12.17 -1.64
N ALA A 134 3.88 -12.77 -0.53
CA ALA A 134 3.71 -14.19 -0.29
C ALA A 134 2.23 -14.58 -0.25
N LEU A 135 1.42 -13.84 0.51
CA LEU A 135 -0.03 -14.05 0.56
C LEU A 135 -0.68 -13.87 -0.82
N TYR A 136 -0.27 -12.87 -1.58
CA TYR A 136 -0.75 -12.66 -2.94
C TYR A 136 -0.46 -13.86 -3.84
N GLN A 137 0.77 -14.39 -3.82
CA GLN A 137 1.13 -15.57 -4.58
C GLN A 137 0.31 -16.79 -4.16
N PHE A 138 0.12 -17.01 -2.84
CA PHE A 138 -0.68 -18.12 -2.34
C PHE A 138 -2.15 -18.03 -2.75
N VAL A 139 -2.75 -16.83 -2.72
CA VAL A 139 -4.17 -16.61 -3.03
C VAL A 139 -4.41 -16.62 -4.54
N VAL A 140 -3.55 -15.95 -5.33
CA VAL A 140 -3.77 -15.77 -6.78
C VAL A 140 -3.25 -16.96 -7.58
N CYS A 141 -2.09 -17.53 -7.25
CA CYS A 141 -1.56 -18.69 -7.98
C CYS A 141 -2.30 -20.00 -7.69
N LYS A 142 -3.05 -20.09 -6.57
CA LYS A 142 -3.84 -21.28 -6.24
C LYS A 142 -5.24 -21.30 -6.84
N LYS A 143 -5.67 -20.23 -7.54
CA LYS A 143 -6.95 -20.25 -8.27
C LYS A 143 -6.81 -21.15 -9.49
N PRO A 144 -7.62 -22.24 -9.60
CA PRO A 144 -7.66 -23.02 -10.83
C PRO A 144 -8.09 -22.12 -11.99
N LYS A 145 -7.37 -22.25 -13.10
CA LYS A 145 -7.53 -21.48 -14.35
C LYS A 145 -8.88 -21.74 -15.08
N ASN A 146 -9.87 -22.29 -14.39
CA ASN A 146 -11.13 -22.74 -14.93
C ASN A 146 -12.29 -21.84 -14.46
N SER A 147 -12.36 -20.63 -15.03
CA SER A 147 -13.64 -19.88 -15.12
C SER A 147 -13.47 -18.77 -16.16
N VAL A 148 -13.49 -19.18 -17.41
CA VAL A 148 -13.90 -18.34 -18.54
C VAL A 148 -15.22 -18.86 -19.01
#